data_5b4fae4a7c41c80786fed9c2f2f7c0b0
#
_entry.id   5b4fae4a7c41c80786fed9c2f2f7c0b0
#
_cell.length_a   1.000
_cell.length_b   1.000
_cell.length_c   1.000
_cell.angle_alpha   90.00
_cell.angle_beta   90.00
_cell.angle_gamma   90.00
#
_symmetry.space_group_name_H-M   'P 1'
#
loop_
_entity.id
_entity.type
_entity.pdbx_description
1 polymer ?
#
loop_
_entity_poly.entity_id
_entity_poly.type
_entity_poly.pdbx_seq_one_letter_code
_entity_poly.pdbx_strand_id
1 'polypeptide(L)'
;SVTGEAGKLVTDIRTGVALVANSTLTINTTLNGDFTDHAIYLNDFTGGTTENNLIDITNASAEKYYIFRISRDATAGTKTINFAGSGRTFNRSWLTGTLAIGVSQTWVLMVRATSATNFDVIAQRVV
;
A
#
# COMPACT_ATOMS: atom_id res chain seq x y z
N SER A 1 -15.70 -9.35 -19.31
CA SER A 1 -14.36 -9.41 -18.88
C SER A 1 -13.91 -8.05 -18.47
N VAL A 2 -13.13 -8.06 -17.53
CA VAL A 2 -12.37 -6.87 -17.33
C VAL A 2 -11.48 -6.75 -18.53
N THR A 3 -11.72 -5.77 -19.29
CA THR A 3 -11.07 -5.67 -20.55
C THR A 3 -9.96 -4.66 -20.48
N GLY A 4 -9.03 -4.84 -21.35
CA GLY A 4 -7.98 -3.90 -21.58
C GLY A 4 -7.09 -3.67 -20.40
N GLU A 5 -6.57 -2.50 -20.31
CA GLU A 5 -5.52 -2.14 -19.39
C GLU A 5 -6.01 -2.09 -17.94
N ALA A 6 -7.25 -1.70 -17.74
CA ALA A 6 -7.81 -1.65 -16.38
C ALA A 6 -7.81 -3.03 -15.74
N GLY A 7 -8.17 -4.05 -16.51
CA GLY A 7 -8.16 -5.42 -16.01
C GLY A 7 -6.76 -5.91 -15.69
N LYS A 8 -5.80 -5.56 -16.52
CA LYS A 8 -4.42 -5.93 -16.27
C LYS A 8 -3.87 -5.30 -15.01
N LEU A 9 -4.15 -4.02 -14.79
CA LEU A 9 -3.69 -3.32 -13.60
C LEU A 9 -4.26 -3.96 -12.35
N VAL A 10 -5.53 -4.28 -12.36
CA VAL A 10 -6.17 -4.93 -11.23
C VAL A 10 -5.52 -6.28 -10.95
N THR A 11 -5.26 -7.06 -12.01
CA THR A 11 -4.60 -8.36 -11.87
C THR A 11 -3.19 -8.19 -11.30
N ASP A 12 -2.44 -7.22 -11.81
CA ASP A 12 -1.07 -6.98 -11.35
C ASP A 12 -1.03 -6.60 -9.88
N ILE A 13 -1.92 -5.73 -9.44
CA ILE A 13 -2.00 -5.36 -8.02
C ILE A 13 -2.30 -6.59 -7.18
N ARG A 14 -3.21 -7.45 -7.63
CA ARG A 14 -3.62 -8.62 -6.87
C ARG A 14 -2.54 -9.68 -6.79
N THR A 15 -1.77 -9.85 -7.86
CA THR A 15 -0.67 -10.83 -7.90
C THR A 15 0.63 -10.29 -7.33
N GLY A 16 0.68 -8.99 -7.10
CA GLY A 16 1.83 -8.34 -6.53
C GLY A 16 2.39 -7.27 -7.47
N VAL A 17 2.86 -6.19 -6.88
CA VAL A 17 3.41 -5.06 -7.63
C VAL A 17 4.65 -4.53 -6.93
N ALA A 18 5.67 -4.20 -7.71
CA ALA A 18 6.82 -3.47 -7.21
C ALA A 18 6.46 -1.99 -7.17
N LEU A 19 6.48 -1.41 -5.98
CA LEU A 19 6.14 -0.02 -5.80
C LEU A 19 7.29 0.86 -6.29
N VAL A 20 6.97 1.80 -7.15
CA VAL A 20 7.96 2.75 -7.67
C VAL A 20 8.44 3.66 -6.53
N ALA A 21 9.75 3.80 -6.39
CA ALA A 21 10.35 4.58 -5.31
C ALA A 21 9.85 6.03 -5.32
N ASN A 22 9.57 6.54 -4.13
CA ASN A 22 9.14 7.93 -3.92
C ASN A 22 7.87 8.29 -4.70
N SER A 23 7.00 7.31 -4.87
CA SER A 23 5.75 7.50 -5.61
C SER A 23 4.53 7.18 -4.75
N THR A 24 3.37 7.48 -5.29
CA THR A 24 2.09 7.08 -4.69
C THR A 24 1.47 5.97 -5.53
N LEU A 25 1.18 4.86 -4.87
CA LEU A 25 0.36 3.81 -5.47
C LEU A 25 -1.09 4.10 -5.11
N THR A 26 -1.90 4.38 -6.11
CA THR A 26 -3.33 4.62 -5.90
C THR A 26 -4.10 3.33 -6.15
N ILE A 27 -4.79 2.88 -5.13
CA ILE A 27 -5.72 1.75 -5.21
C ILE A 27 -7.09 2.33 -5.48
N ASN A 28 -7.53 2.27 -6.72
CA ASN A 28 -8.87 2.69 -7.09
C ASN A 28 -9.78 1.48 -6.96
N THR A 29 -10.60 1.45 -5.92
CA THR A 29 -11.41 0.27 -5.63
C THR A 29 -12.46 -0.01 -6.69
N THR A 30 -12.86 0.99 -7.45
CA THR A 30 -13.77 0.78 -8.59
C THR A 30 -13.09 -0.03 -9.68
N LEU A 31 -11.84 0.30 -10.01
CA LEU A 31 -11.09 -0.45 -11.02
C LEU A 31 -10.65 -1.81 -10.49
N ASN A 32 -10.23 -1.84 -9.24
CA ASN A 32 -9.71 -3.06 -8.63
C ASN A 32 -10.82 -4.00 -8.16
N GLY A 33 -12.06 -3.61 -8.33
CA GLY A 33 -13.19 -4.39 -7.88
C GLY A 33 -13.20 -4.48 -6.35
N ASP A 34 -13.59 -5.65 -5.86
CA ASP A 34 -13.62 -5.89 -4.42
C ASP A 34 -12.32 -6.53 -3.92
N PHE A 35 -11.23 -6.31 -4.60
CA PHE A 35 -9.95 -6.83 -4.13
C PHE A 35 -9.60 -6.21 -2.80
N THR A 36 -9.41 -7.05 -1.81
CA THR A 36 -9.08 -6.61 -0.46
C THR A 36 -7.68 -7.01 -0.07
N ASP A 37 -6.95 -7.67 -0.95
CA ASP A 37 -5.67 -8.27 -0.65
C ASP A 37 -4.64 -7.83 -1.69
N HIS A 38 -3.62 -7.13 -1.23
CA HIS A 38 -2.62 -6.51 -2.11
C HIS A 38 -1.21 -6.88 -1.66
N ALA A 39 -0.44 -7.47 -2.55
CA ALA A 39 0.98 -7.75 -2.31
C ALA A 39 1.81 -6.65 -2.96
N ILE A 40 2.64 -5.99 -2.17
CA ILE A 40 3.47 -4.87 -2.62
C ILE A 40 4.93 -5.17 -2.26
N TYR A 41 5.82 -4.93 -3.21
CA TYR A 41 7.24 -5.19 -3.05
C TYR A 41 8.04 -3.91 -3.09
N LEU A 42 8.87 -3.70 -2.08
CA LEU A 42 9.84 -2.62 -2.03
C LEU A 42 11.19 -3.19 -2.45
N ASN A 43 11.35 -3.35 -3.74
CA ASN A 43 12.58 -3.87 -4.30
C ASN A 43 13.59 -2.74 -4.47
N ASP A 44 14.79 -3.09 -4.89
CA ASP A 44 15.82 -2.10 -5.13
C ASP A 44 15.46 -1.22 -6.33
N PHE A 45 15.27 0.06 -6.07
CA PHE A 45 15.01 1.03 -7.12
C PHE A 45 16.24 1.87 -7.42
N THR A 46 16.87 2.37 -6.38
CA THR A 46 17.97 3.33 -6.54
C THR A 46 19.19 2.99 -5.69
N GLY A 47 19.08 2.01 -4.79
CA GLY A 47 20.17 1.60 -3.92
C GLY A 47 20.61 2.67 -2.93
N GLY A 48 20.65 2.34 -1.67
CA GLY A 48 21.31 3.14 -0.64
C GLY A 48 20.72 4.50 -0.32
N THR A 49 19.55 4.85 -0.83
CA THR A 49 18.94 6.16 -0.58
C THR A 49 17.70 6.03 0.29
N THR A 50 17.13 7.18 0.66
CA THR A 50 15.86 7.21 1.36
C THR A 50 14.73 7.23 0.34
N GLU A 51 13.81 6.30 0.49
CA GLU A 51 12.64 6.17 -0.37
C GLU A 51 11.38 6.24 0.48
N ASN A 52 10.57 7.26 0.26
CA ASN A 52 9.32 7.47 0.96
C ASN A 52 8.17 7.16 0.00
N ASN A 53 7.40 6.14 0.31
CA ASN A 53 6.38 5.63 -0.59
C ASN A 53 5.01 5.83 0.03
N LEU A 54 4.04 6.17 -0.80
CA LEU A 54 2.68 6.45 -0.36
C LEU A 54 1.70 5.47 -1.01
N ILE A 55 0.67 5.14 -0.26
CA ILE A 55 -0.48 4.39 -0.76
C ILE A 55 -1.72 5.24 -0.53
N ASP A 56 -2.53 5.37 -1.56
CA ASP A 56 -3.81 6.05 -1.49
C ASP A 56 -4.92 5.09 -1.90
N ILE A 57 -6.09 5.26 -1.33
CA ILE A 57 -7.25 4.41 -1.62
C ILE A 57 -8.39 5.32 -2.03
N THR A 58 -8.90 5.12 -3.25
CA THR A 58 -9.99 5.93 -3.77
C THR A 58 -11.22 5.08 -4.03
N ASN A 59 -12.39 5.69 -3.95
CA ASN A 59 -13.68 5.06 -4.17
C ASN A 59 -13.95 3.89 -3.21
N ALA A 60 -13.47 3.99 -2.00
CA ALA A 60 -13.70 2.97 -1.00
C ALA A 60 -15.16 2.93 -0.55
N SER A 61 -15.57 1.78 -0.06
CA SER A 61 -16.90 1.59 0.54
C SER A 61 -16.76 1.41 2.03
N ALA A 62 -17.69 1.99 2.79
CA ALA A 62 -17.71 1.85 4.23
C ALA A 62 -17.75 0.38 4.65
N GLU A 63 -17.08 0.06 5.73
CA GLU A 63 -17.00 -1.26 6.34
C GLU A 63 -16.23 -2.30 5.51
N LYS A 64 -15.54 -1.89 4.47
CA LYS A 64 -14.62 -2.76 3.73
C LYS A 64 -13.25 -2.76 4.39
N TYR A 65 -12.56 -3.89 4.28
CA TYR A 65 -11.18 -4.05 4.72
C TYR A 65 -10.29 -4.21 3.51
N TYR A 66 -9.13 -3.60 3.57
CA TYR A 66 -8.10 -3.72 2.54
C TYR A 66 -6.82 -4.14 3.23
N ILE A 67 -6.23 -5.23 2.77
CA ILE A 67 -5.05 -5.80 3.41
C ILE A 67 -3.88 -5.65 2.46
N PHE A 68 -2.78 -5.12 2.99
CA PHE A 68 -1.55 -4.91 2.23
C PHE A 68 -0.45 -5.73 2.87
N ARG A 69 0.17 -6.59 2.08
CA ARG A 69 1.37 -7.30 2.49
C ARG A 69 2.55 -6.62 1.81
N ILE A 70 3.40 -6.00 2.59
CA ILE A 70 4.51 -5.20 2.08
C ILE A 70 5.80 -5.92 2.42
N SER A 71 6.54 -6.32 1.40
CA SER A 71 7.81 -7.03 1.54
C SER A 71 8.93 -6.19 0.98
N ARG A 72 10.03 -6.12 1.70
CA ARG A 72 11.21 -5.40 1.28
C ARG A 72 12.36 -6.38 1.06
N ASP A 73 13.14 -6.14 0.00
CA ASP A 73 14.35 -6.90 -0.26
C ASP A 73 15.51 -6.48 0.66
N ALA A 74 16.69 -7.01 0.41
CA ALA A 74 17.88 -6.78 1.23
C ALA A 74 18.68 -5.53 0.83
N THR A 75 18.19 -4.76 -0.12
CA THR A 75 18.91 -3.58 -0.59
C THR A 75 19.06 -2.54 0.51
N ALA A 76 20.22 -1.91 0.60
CA ALA A 76 20.48 -0.88 1.59
C ALA A 76 19.61 0.36 1.37
N GLY A 77 19.53 1.20 2.38
CA GLY A 77 18.76 2.43 2.36
C GLY A 77 17.60 2.41 3.32
N THR A 78 16.90 3.52 3.40
CA THR A 78 15.72 3.67 4.25
C THR A 78 14.49 3.64 3.35
N LYS A 79 13.56 2.72 3.63
CA LYS A 79 12.33 2.60 2.87
C LYS A 79 11.16 2.73 3.82
N THR A 80 10.23 3.63 3.49
CA THR A 80 9.08 3.90 4.34
C THR A 80 7.79 3.78 3.54
N ILE A 81 6.72 3.50 4.27
CA ILE A 81 5.36 3.49 3.73
C ILE A 81 4.52 4.44 4.56
N ASN A 82 3.66 5.16 3.91
CA ASN A 82 2.59 5.89 4.57
C ASN A 82 1.36 5.87 3.69
N PHE A 83 0.22 6.18 4.29
CA PHE A 83 -1.02 6.32 3.56
C PHE A 83 -1.37 7.79 3.50
N ALA A 84 -1.63 8.31 2.31
CA ALA A 84 -2.01 9.70 2.12
C ALA A 84 -2.75 9.88 0.80
N GLY A 85 -3.72 10.77 0.82
CA GLY A 85 -4.44 11.16 -0.38
C GLY A 85 -5.28 12.40 -0.11
N SER A 86 -5.51 13.19 -1.15
CA SER A 86 -6.30 14.41 -1.03
C SER A 86 -7.75 14.08 -0.67
N GLY A 87 -8.23 14.69 0.41
CA GLY A 87 -9.60 14.48 0.88
C GLY A 87 -9.82 13.17 1.62
N ARG A 88 -8.76 12.42 1.91
CA ARG A 88 -8.86 11.16 2.66
C ARG A 88 -8.08 11.26 3.96
N THR A 89 -8.59 10.61 5.00
CA THR A 89 -7.99 10.58 6.32
C THR A 89 -7.60 9.15 6.66
N PHE A 90 -6.34 8.97 7.06
CA PHE A 90 -5.83 7.68 7.49
C PHE A 90 -5.39 7.78 8.94
N ASN A 91 -6.08 7.04 9.81
CA ASN A 91 -5.79 6.98 11.24
C ASN A 91 -4.86 5.81 11.48
N ARG A 92 -3.58 6.07 11.71
CA ARG A 92 -2.54 5.05 11.75
C ARG A 92 -2.24 4.61 13.17
N SER A 93 -1.90 3.34 13.34
CA SER A 93 -1.52 2.80 14.63
C SER A 93 -0.11 3.20 15.07
N TRP A 94 0.75 3.59 14.13
CA TRP A 94 2.10 4.04 14.48
C TRP A 94 2.11 5.55 14.71
N LEU A 95 3.05 6.00 15.56
CA LEU A 95 3.04 7.38 16.04
C LEU A 95 3.84 8.34 15.18
N THR A 96 4.77 7.85 14.38
CA THR A 96 5.57 8.69 13.49
C THR A 96 4.86 8.87 12.16
N GLY A 97 5.27 9.88 11.38
CA GLY A 97 4.62 10.17 10.11
C GLY A 97 4.70 9.05 9.08
N THR A 98 5.76 8.25 9.11
CA THR A 98 5.95 7.15 8.17
C THR A 98 6.31 5.87 8.91
N LEU A 99 5.95 4.74 8.31
CA LEU A 99 6.31 3.43 8.81
C LEU A 99 7.58 2.95 8.11
N ALA A 100 8.64 2.74 8.87
CA ALA A 100 9.88 2.23 8.31
C ALA A 100 9.78 0.71 8.12
N ILE A 101 10.07 0.27 6.91
CA ILE A 101 10.15 -1.16 6.57
C ILE A 101 11.63 -1.51 6.52
N GLY A 102 12.07 -2.35 7.44
CA GLY A 102 13.48 -2.75 7.52
C GLY A 102 13.88 -3.74 6.44
N VAL A 103 15.19 -3.91 6.29
CA VAL A 103 15.77 -4.85 5.34
C VAL A 103 15.21 -6.24 5.54
N SER A 104 14.76 -6.84 4.45
CA SER A 104 14.22 -8.21 4.43
C SER A 104 13.02 -8.43 5.35
N GLN A 105 12.31 -7.36 5.68
CA GLN A 105 11.10 -7.46 6.49
C GLN A 105 9.85 -7.55 5.62
N THR A 106 8.85 -8.19 6.19
CA THR A 106 7.50 -8.22 5.65
C THR A 106 6.54 -7.72 6.72
N TRP A 107 5.67 -6.81 6.33
CA TRP A 107 4.63 -6.24 7.18
C TRP A 107 3.27 -6.50 6.57
N VAL A 108 2.29 -6.70 7.42
CA VAL A 108 0.89 -6.73 7.01
C VAL A 108 0.22 -5.48 7.57
N LEU A 109 -0.40 -4.72 6.68
CA LEU A 109 -1.15 -3.52 7.02
C LEU A 109 -2.61 -3.79 6.73
N MET A 110 -3.43 -3.63 7.78
CA MET A 110 -4.86 -3.84 7.68
C MET A 110 -5.54 -2.48 7.68
N VAL A 111 -6.29 -2.17 6.64
CA VAL A 111 -6.98 -0.92 6.46
C VAL A 111 -8.47 -1.18 6.48
N ARG A 112 -9.18 -0.55 7.42
CA ARG A 112 -10.62 -0.59 7.46
C ARG A 112 -11.18 0.76 7.02
N ALA A 113 -12.02 0.75 6.01
CA ALA A 113 -12.73 1.95 5.59
C ALA A 113 -13.94 2.15 6.51
N THR A 114 -13.93 3.21 7.30
CA THR A 114 -15.10 3.58 8.10
C THR A 114 -16.08 4.41 7.29
N SER A 115 -15.59 5.02 6.23
CA SER A 115 -16.39 5.68 5.20
C SER A 115 -15.60 5.64 3.90
N ALA A 116 -16.13 6.23 2.84
CA ALA A 116 -15.41 6.32 1.56
C ALA A 116 -14.08 7.08 1.67
N THR A 117 -13.90 7.90 2.69
CA THR A 117 -12.74 8.78 2.81
C THR A 117 -12.05 8.72 4.17
N ASN A 118 -12.49 7.87 5.07
CA ASN A 118 -11.89 7.74 6.39
C ASN A 118 -11.50 6.30 6.66
N PHE A 119 -10.25 6.09 7.10
CA PHE A 119 -9.67 4.77 7.22
C PHE A 119 -8.93 4.62 8.54
N ASP A 120 -9.03 3.44 9.13
CA ASP A 120 -8.19 3.03 10.25
C ASP A 120 -7.14 2.06 9.72
N VAL A 121 -5.87 2.29 10.06
CA VAL A 121 -4.75 1.51 9.55
C VAL A 121 -3.96 0.93 10.70
N ILE A 122 -3.80 -0.39 10.70
CA ILE A 122 -3.01 -1.12 11.68
C ILE A 122 -1.89 -1.83 10.95
N ALA A 123 -0.68 -1.75 11.50
CA ALA A 123 0.49 -2.38 10.92
C ALA A 123 1.05 -3.42 11.87
N GLN A 124 1.44 -4.57 11.32
CA GLN A 124 2.05 -5.66 12.07
C GLN A 124 3.20 -6.25 11.26
N ARG A 125 4.39 -6.27 11.86
CA ARG A 125 5.52 -6.98 11.26
C ARG A 125 5.32 -8.47 11.40
N VAL A 126 5.56 -9.23 10.34
CA VAL A 126 5.37 -10.68 10.32
C VAL A 126 6.66 -11.45 9.99
N VAL A 127 7.62 -10.76 9.42
CA VAL A 127 8.95 -11.36 9.17
C VAL A 127 10.03 -10.36 9.47
#